data_078ccf4bb38171af63795eca49c45442
#
_entry.id   078ccf4bb38171af63795eca49c45442
#
_cell.length_a   1.000
_cell.length_b   1.000
_cell.length_c   1.000
_cell.angle_alpha   90.00
_cell.angle_beta   90.00
_cell.angle_gamma   90.00
#
_symmetry.space_group_name_H-M   'P 1'
#
loop_
_entity.id
_entity.type
_entity.pdbx_description
1 polymer ?
#
loop_
_entity_poly.entity_id
_entity_poly.type
_entity_poly.pdbx_seq_one_letter_code
_entity_poly.pdbx_strand_id
1 'polypeptide(L)'
;MSGFTAARQKMIDGQVRPSDVTDIRIIDAMLAVPREAFVPAAKQPMAYLDLDLDVSETDRGKRFLIKPVVLARMLQAAEIKGTDKVLVVGCATGYAAAV
;
A
#
# COMPACT_ATOMS: atom_id res chain seq x y z
N MET A 1 0.31 12.50 -17.92
CA MET A 1 0.42 11.27 -17.11
C MET A 1 1.36 11.55 -15.95
N SER A 2 0.95 11.29 -14.73
CA SER A 2 1.84 11.56 -13.60
C SER A 2 2.91 10.48 -13.49
N GLY A 3 4.13 10.84 -13.03
CA GLY A 3 5.19 9.89 -12.76
C GLY A 3 4.79 8.86 -11.69
N PHE A 4 3.84 9.19 -10.83
CA PHE A 4 3.32 8.27 -9.83
C PHE A 4 2.49 7.13 -10.42
N THR A 5 1.78 7.36 -11.50
CA THR A 5 1.03 6.29 -12.18
C THR A 5 1.98 5.25 -12.75
N ALA A 6 3.08 5.67 -13.38
CA ALA A 6 4.10 4.76 -13.89
C ALA A 6 4.82 4.02 -12.75
N ALA A 7 5.13 4.71 -11.66
CA ALA A 7 5.77 4.11 -10.49
C ALA A 7 4.85 3.08 -9.82
N ARG A 8 3.55 3.35 -9.76
CA ARG A 8 2.55 2.43 -9.22
C ARG A 8 2.48 1.15 -10.06
N GLN A 9 2.47 1.28 -11.37
CA GLN A 9 2.47 0.12 -12.27
C GLN A 9 3.72 -0.73 -12.09
N LYS A 10 4.89 -0.10 -11.97
CA LYS A 10 6.15 -0.81 -11.71
C LYS A 10 6.15 -1.52 -10.37
N MET A 11 5.56 -0.93 -9.34
CA MET A 11 5.41 -1.57 -8.03
C MET A 11 4.59 -2.86 -8.16
N ILE A 12 3.47 -2.82 -8.86
CA ILE A 12 2.63 -4.00 -9.07
C ILE A 12 3.39 -5.06 -9.83
N ASP A 13 4.02 -4.71 -10.96
CA ASP A 13 4.67 -5.67 -11.84
C ASP A 13 5.99 -6.21 -11.29
N GLY A 14 6.73 -5.38 -10.54
CA GLY A 14 8.07 -5.72 -10.05
C GLY A 14 8.12 -6.23 -8.61
N GLN A 15 7.14 -5.89 -7.78
CA GLN A 15 7.14 -6.24 -6.36
C GLN A 15 5.99 -7.16 -5.98
N VAL A 16 4.77 -6.80 -6.36
CA VAL A 16 3.55 -7.48 -5.91
C VAL A 16 3.33 -8.80 -6.65
N ARG A 17 3.24 -8.77 -7.98
CA ARG A 17 3.00 -9.97 -8.79
C ARG A 17 4.08 -11.04 -8.60
N PRO A 18 5.39 -10.71 -8.60
CA PRO A 18 6.43 -11.72 -8.43
C PRO A 18 6.43 -12.42 -7.06
N SER A 19 5.72 -11.87 -6.09
CA SER A 19 5.63 -12.41 -4.74
C SER A 19 4.38 -13.27 -4.50
N ASP A 20 3.87 -13.89 -5.57
CA ASP A 20 2.73 -14.81 -5.53
C ASP A 20 1.40 -14.14 -5.13
N VAL A 21 1.26 -12.84 -5.36
CA VAL A 21 -0.02 -12.16 -5.20
C VAL A 21 -0.82 -12.32 -6.50
N THR A 22 -1.83 -13.16 -6.45
CA THR A 22 -2.64 -13.55 -7.62
C THR A 22 -4.08 -13.06 -7.54
N ASP A 23 -4.53 -12.55 -6.40
CA ASP A 23 -5.89 -12.05 -6.25
C ASP A 23 -6.05 -10.75 -7.05
N ILE A 24 -6.84 -10.84 -8.12
CA ILE A 24 -7.10 -9.72 -9.03
C ILE A 24 -7.71 -8.52 -8.30
N ARG A 25 -8.55 -8.74 -7.30
CA ARG A 25 -9.18 -7.66 -6.55
C ARG A 25 -8.15 -6.82 -5.80
N ILE A 26 -7.13 -7.48 -5.23
CA ILE A 26 -6.03 -6.80 -4.53
C ILE A 26 -5.19 -6.02 -5.53
N ILE A 27 -4.82 -6.64 -6.64
CA ILE A 27 -4.01 -6.01 -7.68
C ILE A 27 -4.74 -4.78 -8.24
N ASP A 28 -6.02 -4.92 -8.60
CA ASP A 28 -6.81 -3.82 -9.14
C ASP A 28 -6.96 -2.68 -8.13
N ALA A 29 -7.19 -2.99 -6.85
CA ALA A 29 -7.30 -1.99 -5.80
C ALA A 29 -5.98 -1.22 -5.62
N MET A 30 -4.85 -1.92 -5.62
CA MET A 30 -3.55 -1.28 -5.48
C MET A 30 -3.16 -0.44 -6.70
N LEU A 31 -3.66 -0.78 -7.89
CA LEU A 31 -3.51 0.04 -9.07
C LEU A 31 -4.36 1.31 -9.00
N ALA A 32 -5.55 1.23 -8.39
CA ALA A 32 -6.50 2.33 -8.33
C ALA A 32 -6.20 3.32 -7.19
N VAL A 33 -5.69 2.85 -6.06
CA VAL A 33 -5.45 3.69 -4.88
C VAL A 33 -4.11 4.42 -5.01
N PRO A 34 -4.10 5.77 -4.93
CA PRO A 34 -2.87 6.55 -5.05
C PRO A 34 -2.08 6.51 -3.74
N ARG A 35 -1.15 5.56 -3.62
CA ARG A 35 -0.32 5.37 -2.43
C ARG A 35 0.41 6.67 -2.03
N GLU A 36 0.84 7.48 -3.01
CA GLU A 36 1.51 8.76 -2.75
C GLU A 36 0.63 9.75 -1.96
N ALA A 37 -0.69 9.62 -2.04
CA ALA A 37 -1.61 10.47 -1.28
C ALA A 37 -1.62 10.16 0.22
N PHE A 38 -1.07 9.02 0.62
CA PHE A 38 -1.03 8.55 2.01
C PHE A 38 0.33 8.76 2.67
N VAL A 39 1.23 9.50 2.04
CA VAL A 39 2.56 9.78 2.58
C VAL A 39 2.80 11.30 2.63
N PRO A 40 3.66 11.77 3.57
CA PRO A 40 4.04 13.19 3.59
C PRO A 40 4.71 13.62 2.29
N ALA A 41 4.55 14.90 1.92
CA ALA A 41 5.08 15.42 0.65
C ALA A 41 6.57 15.12 0.45
N ALA A 42 7.36 15.22 1.50
CA ALA A 42 8.81 14.94 1.45
C ALA A 42 9.13 13.47 1.13
N LYS A 43 8.20 12.57 1.37
CA LYS A 43 8.37 11.12 1.19
C LYS A 43 7.71 10.60 -0.09
N GLN A 44 6.97 11.41 -0.81
CA GLN A 44 6.25 10.97 -2.02
C GLN A 44 7.14 10.30 -3.07
N PRO A 45 8.37 10.77 -3.33
CA PRO A 45 9.25 10.06 -4.29
C PRO A 45 9.58 8.63 -3.91
N MET A 46 9.43 8.25 -2.63
CA MET A 46 9.71 6.91 -2.13
C MET A 46 8.45 6.05 -1.95
N ALA A 47 7.27 6.56 -2.29
CA ALA A 47 5.98 5.91 -2.00
C ALA A 47 5.85 4.50 -2.60
N TYR A 48 6.52 4.23 -3.71
CA TYR A 48 6.40 2.96 -4.44
C TYR A 48 7.65 2.08 -4.35
N LEU A 49 8.58 2.40 -3.46
CA LEU A 49 9.74 1.57 -3.21
C LEU A 49 9.40 0.36 -2.34
N ASP A 50 10.20 -0.70 -2.46
CA ASP A 50 10.05 -1.92 -1.66
C ASP A 50 10.67 -1.73 -0.28
N LEU A 51 10.02 -0.91 0.54
CA LEU A 51 10.46 -0.63 1.91
C LEU A 51 9.27 -0.18 2.78
N ASP A 52 9.45 -0.32 4.08
CA ASP A 52 8.55 0.29 5.05
C ASP A 52 8.88 1.78 5.12
N LEU A 53 7.88 2.62 4.88
CA LEU A 53 8.07 4.05 4.75
C LEU A 53 7.67 4.78 6.04
N ASP A 54 8.59 5.55 6.60
CA ASP A 54 8.31 6.37 7.78
C ASP A 54 7.35 7.52 7.39
N VAL A 55 6.14 7.47 7.93
CA VAL A 55 5.10 8.48 7.73
C VAL A 55 4.80 9.24 9.02
N SER A 56 5.71 9.19 9.98
CA SER A 56 5.53 9.78 11.31
C SER A 56 5.37 11.29 11.25
N GLU A 57 4.50 11.78 12.13
CA GLU A 57 4.47 13.19 12.50
C GLU A 57 5.44 13.40 13.67
N THR A 58 6.04 14.61 13.77
CA THR A 58 7.18 14.88 14.64
C THR A 58 6.97 14.66 16.13
N ASP A 59 5.72 14.69 16.61
CA ASP A 59 5.39 14.66 18.04
C ASP A 59 4.53 13.47 18.46
N ARG A 60 4.32 12.49 17.59
CA ARG A 60 3.38 11.37 17.83
C ARG A 60 4.02 9.99 17.82
N GLY A 61 5.34 9.90 17.95
CA GLY A 61 6.07 8.65 17.84
C GLY A 61 6.20 8.17 16.39
N LYS A 62 6.88 7.06 16.21
CA LYS A 62 7.16 6.54 14.87
C LYS A 62 5.98 5.76 14.32
N ARG A 63 5.64 6.06 13.07
CA ARG A 63 4.62 5.36 12.29
C ARG A 63 5.19 4.99 10.93
N PHE A 64 4.87 3.80 10.45
CA PHE A 64 5.38 3.31 9.17
C PHE A 64 4.23 2.86 8.28
N LEU A 65 4.35 3.17 7.00
CA LEU A 65 3.54 2.56 5.96
C LEU A 65 4.25 1.29 5.52
N ILE A 66 3.63 0.13 5.74
CA ILE A 66 4.25 -1.17 5.46
C ILE A 66 4.55 -1.31 3.96
N LYS A 67 5.64 -2.01 3.61
CA LYS A 67 6.00 -2.21 2.21
C LYS A 67 4.85 -2.89 1.44
N PRO A 68 4.66 -2.53 0.16
CA PRO A 68 3.48 -2.96 -0.60
C PRO A 68 3.29 -4.47 -0.68
N VAL A 69 4.37 -5.21 -0.87
CA VAL A 69 4.30 -6.68 -1.03
C VAL A 69 3.79 -7.36 0.24
N VAL A 70 4.19 -6.87 1.42
CA VAL A 70 3.75 -7.43 2.69
C VAL A 70 2.26 -7.19 2.89
N LEU A 71 1.79 -5.96 2.65
CA LEU A 71 0.37 -5.63 2.72
C LEU A 71 -0.44 -6.51 1.77
N ALA A 72 -0.01 -6.61 0.51
CA ALA A 72 -0.73 -7.39 -0.51
C ALA A 72 -0.85 -8.86 -0.11
N ARG A 73 0.23 -9.46 0.40
CA ARG A 73 0.22 -10.86 0.84
C ARG A 73 -0.65 -11.06 2.07
N MET A 74 -0.65 -10.11 3.01
CA MET A 74 -1.53 -10.18 4.19
C MET A 74 -3.00 -10.12 3.79
N LEU A 75 -3.36 -9.23 2.87
CA LEU A 75 -4.73 -9.11 2.38
C LEU A 75 -5.16 -10.39 1.65
N GLN A 76 -4.29 -10.95 0.82
CA GLN A 76 -4.59 -12.20 0.12
C GLN A 76 -4.77 -13.37 1.09
N ALA A 77 -3.92 -13.48 2.11
CA ALA A 77 -4.02 -14.52 3.13
C ALA A 77 -5.29 -14.39 3.98
N ALA A 78 -5.80 -13.18 4.16
CA ALA A 78 -7.02 -12.93 4.91
C ALA A 78 -8.29 -13.39 4.19
N GLU A 79 -8.22 -13.60 2.86
CA GLU A 79 -9.35 -14.05 2.05
C GLU A 79 -10.62 -13.21 2.26
N ILE A 80 -10.47 -11.89 2.17
CA ILE A 80 -11.57 -10.94 2.42
C ILE A 80 -12.63 -11.07 1.32
N LYS A 81 -13.90 -11.10 1.74
CA LYS A 81 -15.05 -11.13 0.84
C LYS A 81 -15.76 -9.78 0.83
N GLY A 82 -16.49 -9.50 -0.26
CA GLY A 82 -17.21 -8.24 -0.41
C GLY A 82 -18.25 -7.96 0.68
N THR A 83 -18.71 -9.01 1.38
CA THR A 83 -19.65 -8.90 2.49
C THR A 83 -18.99 -8.73 3.84
N ASP A 84 -17.66 -8.81 3.93
CA ASP A 84 -16.94 -8.73 5.20
C ASP A 84 -16.87 -7.30 5.70
N LYS A 85 -16.93 -7.17 7.03
CA LYS A 85 -16.59 -5.93 7.73
C LYS A 85 -15.17 -6.06 8.22
N VAL A 86 -14.32 -5.09 7.90
CA VAL A 86 -12.88 -5.16 8.17
C VAL A 86 -12.48 -4.04 9.11
N LEU A 87 -11.77 -4.39 10.18
CA LEU A 87 -11.14 -3.45 11.09
C LEU A 87 -9.63 -3.47 10.86
N VAL A 88 -9.04 -2.31 10.56
CA VAL A 88 -7.60 -2.17 10.42
C VAL A 88 -7.05 -1.41 11.62
N VAL A 89 -6.24 -2.09 12.42
CA VAL A 89 -5.63 -1.51 13.62
C VAL A 89 -4.23 -0.97 13.27
N GLY A 90 -3.95 0.28 13.69
CA GLY A 90 -2.65 0.88 13.46
C GLY A 90 -2.35 1.15 12.00
N CYS A 91 -3.35 1.56 11.21
CA CYS A 91 -3.22 1.75 9.76
C CYS A 91 -2.44 3.03 9.36
N ALA A 92 -1.80 3.71 10.30
CA ALA A 92 -1.02 4.92 10.07
C ALA A 92 -1.81 5.98 9.31
N THR A 93 -1.55 6.15 8.00
CA THR A 93 -2.22 7.16 7.15
C THR A 93 -3.51 6.66 6.49
N GLY A 94 -3.89 5.39 6.72
CA GLY A 94 -5.12 4.82 6.19
C GLY A 94 -5.01 4.10 4.85
N TYR A 95 -3.81 3.95 4.30
CA TYR A 95 -3.62 3.30 2.99
C TYR A 95 -4.16 1.86 2.99
N ALA A 96 -3.85 1.07 4.02
CA ALA A 96 -4.32 -0.32 4.11
C ALA A 96 -5.85 -0.41 4.12
N ALA A 97 -6.52 0.54 4.77
CA ALA A 97 -7.97 0.60 4.79
C ALA A 97 -8.56 1.03 3.45
N ALA A 98 -7.84 1.87 2.69
CA ALA A 98 -8.28 2.34 1.37
C ALA A 98 -8.18 1.25 0.29
N VAL A 99 -7.20 0.36 0.41
CA VAL A 99 -6.97 -0.74 -0.54
C VAL A 99 -8.02 -1.89 -0.46
#